data_c17303c4b2fefb3cf9a257f9bc5a93a0
#
_entry.id   c17303c4b2fefb3cf9a257f9bc5a93a0
#
_cell.length_a   1.000
_cell.length_b   1.000
_cell.length_c   1.000
_cell.angle_alpha   90.00
_cell.angle_beta   90.00
_cell.angle_gamma   90.00
#
_symmetry.space_group_name_H-M   'P 1'
#
loop_
_entity.id
_entity.type
_entity.pdbx_description
1 polymer ?
#
loop_
_entity_poly.entity_id
_entity_poly.type
_entity_poly.pdbx_seq_one_letter_code
_entity_poly.pdbx_strand_id
1 'polypeptide(L)' 'MLSYRIILRKEPEGGFTVIVPSLPGCVTYGDTIEKAIEMAKEAIELYIESLKEHGEEIPTDDGTFEYTLTVSNV' A
#
# COMPACT_ATOMS: atom_id res chain seq x y z
N MET A 1 -10.06 -11.47 8.62
CA MET A 1 -9.91 -10.07 8.17
C MET A 1 -8.45 -9.79 7.84
N LEU A 2 -8.20 -9.09 6.76
CA LEU A 2 -6.84 -8.78 6.33
C LEU A 2 -6.52 -7.32 6.59
N SER A 3 -5.30 -7.05 7.03
CA SER A 3 -4.83 -5.69 7.26
C SER A 3 -3.51 -5.50 6.53
N TYR A 4 -3.37 -4.36 5.86
CA TYR A 4 -2.16 -4.03 5.12
C TYR A 4 -1.68 -2.65 5.48
N ARG A 5 -0.37 -2.51 5.65
CA ARG A 5 0.22 -1.19 5.78
C ARG A 5 0.27 -0.56 4.40
N ILE A 6 0.03 0.73 4.36
CA ILE A 6 0.17 1.49 3.13
C ILE A 6 1.14 2.64 3.39
N ILE A 7 1.85 3.04 2.36
CA ILE A 7 2.77 4.16 2.43
C ILE A 7 2.26 5.23 1.48
N LEU A 8 2.09 6.44 2.01
CA LEU A 8 1.64 7.56 1.21
C LEU A 8 2.81 8.51 0.98
N ARG A 9 3.04 8.86 -0.27
CA ARG A 9 4.08 9.80 -0.65
C ARG A 9 3.44 11.04 -1.25
N LYS A 10 3.74 12.19 -0.67
CA LYS A 10 3.23 13.44 -1.21
C LYS A 10 3.97 13.76 -2.51
N GLU A 11 3.22 14.03 -3.57
CA GLU A 11 3.80 14.34 -4.87
C GLU A 11 4.03 15.84 -5.01
N PRO A 12 5.11 16.26 -5.68
CA PRO A 12 5.41 17.69 -5.85
C PRO A 12 4.29 18.47 -6.55
N GLU A 13 3.58 17.80 -7.47
CA GLU A 13 2.51 18.43 -8.25
C GLU A 13 1.16 18.39 -7.54
N GLY A 14 1.11 17.82 -6.36
CA GLY A 14 -0.11 17.68 -5.58
C GLY A 14 -0.56 16.23 -5.51
N GLY A 15 -1.34 15.93 -4.48
CA GLY A 15 -1.85 14.59 -4.27
C GLY A 15 -0.84 13.64 -3.64
N PHE A 16 -1.24 12.39 -3.53
CA PHE A 16 -0.46 11.37 -2.83
C PHE A 16 -0.47 10.06 -3.60
N THR A 17 0.72 9.52 -3.81
CA THR A 17 0.87 8.17 -4.35
C THR A 17 0.84 7.21 -3.18
N VAL A 18 0.12 6.10 -3.33
CA VAL A 18 0.03 5.08 -2.31
C VAL A 18 0.68 3.81 -2.80
N ILE A 19 1.52 3.24 -1.95
CA ILE A 19 2.17 1.96 -2.22
C ILE A 19 1.73 0.98 -1.14
N VAL A 20 1.41 -0.25 -1.53
CA VAL A 20 1.07 -1.31 -0.60
C VAL A 20 2.22 -2.32 -0.63
N PRO A 21 3.16 -2.22 0.32
CA PRO A 21 4.40 -3.01 0.24
C PRO A 21 4.22 -4.52 0.13
N SER A 22 3.26 -5.09 0.83
CA SER A 22 3.07 -6.54 0.82
C SER A 22 2.35 -7.05 -0.41
N LEU A 23 1.83 -6.17 -1.25
CA LEU A 23 1.16 -6.54 -2.50
C LEU A 23 1.93 -5.93 -3.66
N PRO A 24 2.90 -6.67 -4.22
CA PRO A 24 3.76 -6.13 -5.29
C PRO A 24 2.96 -5.56 -6.46
N GLY A 25 3.31 -4.34 -6.85
CA GLY A 25 2.63 -3.67 -7.95
C GLY A 25 1.32 -2.99 -7.57
N CYS A 26 0.88 -3.11 -6.32
CA CYS A 26 -0.33 -2.46 -5.86
C CYS A 26 -0.02 -1.01 -5.51
N VAL A 27 -0.25 -0.13 -6.47
CA VAL A 27 0.03 1.30 -6.34
C VAL A 27 -1.21 2.07 -6.79
N THR A 28 -1.54 3.13 -6.06
CA THR A 28 -2.68 3.96 -6.44
C THR A 28 -2.39 5.42 -6.07
N TYR A 29 -3.38 6.27 -6.23
CA TYR A 29 -3.19 7.71 -6.08
C TYR A 29 -4.50 8.36 -5.59
N GLY A 30 -4.38 9.42 -4.83
CA GLY A 30 -5.51 10.24 -4.43
C GLY A 30 -5.09 11.69 -4.25
N ASP A 31 -6.01 12.62 -4.53
CA ASP A 31 -5.73 14.05 -4.43
C ASP A 31 -5.50 14.51 -2.99
N THR A 32 -6.12 13.84 -2.04
CA THR A 32 -5.97 14.13 -0.61
C THR A 32 -5.60 12.84 0.09
N ILE A 33 -5.17 12.96 1.35
CA ILE A 33 -4.85 11.78 2.15
C ILE A 33 -6.07 10.89 2.29
N GLU A 34 -7.23 11.48 2.58
CA GLU A 34 -8.47 10.72 2.72
C GLU A 34 -8.83 9.99 1.44
N LYS A 35 -8.71 10.68 0.30
CA LYS A 35 -9.01 10.07 -0.99
C LYS A 35 -8.00 8.98 -1.33
N ALA A 36 -6.73 9.21 -1.01
CA ALA A 36 -5.68 8.21 -1.25
C ALA A 36 -5.95 6.93 -0.45
N ILE A 37 -6.39 7.05 0.80
CA ILE A 37 -6.72 5.91 1.63
C ILE A 37 -7.91 5.15 1.04
N GLU A 38 -8.91 5.87 0.57
CA GLU A 38 -10.08 5.29 -0.06
C GLU A 38 -9.71 4.51 -1.31
N MET A 39 -8.86 5.12 -2.14
CA MET A 39 -8.39 4.47 -3.36
C MET A 39 -7.51 3.26 -3.06
N ALA A 40 -6.73 3.33 -1.98
CA ALA A 40 -5.92 2.19 -1.56
C ALA A 40 -6.80 1.00 -1.18
N LYS A 41 -7.90 1.26 -0.48
CA LYS A 41 -8.83 0.20 -0.09
C LYS A 41 -9.37 -0.51 -1.33
N GLU A 42 -9.81 0.24 -2.33
CA GLU A 42 -10.31 -0.34 -3.58
C GLU A 42 -9.24 -1.14 -4.30
N ALA A 43 -8.02 -0.58 -4.38
CA ALA A 43 -6.93 -1.24 -5.06
C ALA A 43 -6.58 -2.57 -4.40
N ILE A 44 -6.54 -2.59 -3.07
CA ILE A 44 -6.25 -3.80 -2.31
C ILE A 44 -7.34 -4.84 -2.53
N GLU A 45 -8.60 -4.43 -2.47
CA GLU A 45 -9.72 -5.34 -2.67
C GLU A 45 -9.68 -5.99 -4.05
N LEU A 46 -9.40 -5.20 -5.08
CA LEU A 46 -9.29 -5.72 -6.43
C LEU A 46 -8.09 -6.65 -6.61
N TYR A 47 -6.97 -6.30 -5.98
CA TYR A 47 -5.77 -7.10 -6.04
C TYR A 47 -6.01 -8.48 -5.43
N ILE A 48 -6.62 -8.51 -4.25
CA ILE A 48 -6.92 -9.77 -3.56
C ILE A 48 -7.91 -10.60 -4.35
N GLU A 49 -8.93 -9.97 -4.91
CA GLU A 49 -9.91 -10.65 -5.74
C GLU A 49 -9.25 -11.34 -6.93
N SER A 50 -8.31 -10.65 -7.57
CA SER A 50 -7.56 -11.21 -8.69
C SER A 50 -6.73 -12.42 -8.26
N LEU A 51 -6.08 -12.33 -7.10
CA LEU A 51 -5.30 -13.46 -6.58
C LEU A 51 -6.19 -14.68 -6.35
N LYS A 52 -7.37 -14.46 -5.77
CA LYS A 52 -8.31 -15.55 -5.52
C LYS A 52 -8.77 -16.20 -6.81
N GLU A 53 -9.06 -15.41 -7.83
CA GLU A 53 -9.48 -15.91 -9.12
C GLU A 53 -8.42 -16.80 -9.78
N HIS A 54 -7.16 -16.47 -9.56
CA HIS A 54 -6.05 -17.23 -10.14
C HIS A 54 -5.53 -18.31 -9.21
N GLY A 55 -6.19 -18.55 -8.09
CA GLY A 55 -5.79 -19.57 -7.13
C GLY A 55 -4.44 -19.30 -6.48
N GLU A 56 -4.03 -18.05 -6.41
CA GLU A 56 -2.74 -17.68 -5.84
C GLU A 56 -2.87 -17.38 -4.35
N GLU A 57 -1.79 -17.59 -3.63
CA GLU A 57 -1.74 -17.32 -2.21
C GLU A 57 -1.84 -15.81 -1.96
N ILE A 58 -2.58 -15.43 -0.93
CA ILE A 58 -2.75 -14.03 -0.57
C ILE A 58 -1.66 -13.63 0.43
N PRO A 59 -0.76 -12.71 0.05
CA PRO A 59 0.27 -12.22 0.96
C PRO A 59 -0.36 -11.48 2.14
N THR A 60 0.30 -11.48 3.27
CA THR A 60 -0.16 -10.74 4.45
C THR A 60 1.00 -9.93 5.03
N ASP A 61 0.67 -9.03 5.95
CA ASP A 61 1.68 -8.27 6.69
C ASP A 61 2.18 -9.03 7.92
N ASP A 62 1.66 -10.23 8.15
CA ASP A 62 2.08 -11.04 9.29
C ASP A 62 3.59 -11.31 9.22
N GLY A 63 4.26 -11.06 10.35
CA GLY A 63 5.70 -11.28 10.42
C GLY A 63 6.55 -10.20 9.76
N THR A 64 5.94 -9.12 9.28
CA THR A 64 6.65 -8.00 8.70
C THR A 64 6.68 -6.87 9.72
N PHE A 65 7.88 -6.39 10.01
CA PHE A 65 8.07 -5.31 10.96
C PHE A 65 8.65 -4.09 10.27
N GLU A 66 8.31 -2.94 10.81
CA GLU A 66 8.71 -1.67 10.23
C GLU A 66 9.48 -0.89 11.29
N TYR A 67 10.57 -0.26 10.89
CA TYR A 67 11.40 0.50 11.80
C TYR A 67 11.97 1.73 11.09
N THR A 68 11.95 2.86 11.78
CA THR A 68 12.54 4.08 11.25
C THR A 68 13.96 4.19 11.80
N LEU A 69 14.93 4.06 10.91
CA LEU A 69 16.34 4.11 11.30
C LEU A 69 16.90 5.48 10.96
N THR A 70 17.44 6.13 11.97
CA THR A 70 18.07 7.44 11.79
C THR A 70 19.57 7.26 11.64
N VAL A 71 20.14 7.88 10.61
CA VAL A 71 21.58 7.83 10.34
C VAL A 71 22.15 9.22 10.45
N SER A 72 23.29 9.33 11.10
CA SER A 72 24.00 10.60 11.19
C SER A 72 25.21 10.57 10.27
N ASN A 73 25.80 11.74 10.03
CA ASN A 73 27.01 11.88 9.22
C ASN A 73 26.84 11.45 7.76
N VAL A 74 25.68 11.75 7.21
CA VAL A 74 25.39 11.45 5.81
C VAL A 74 25.41 12.73 4.99
#